data_d913129e2ace48b59345ac1b2e3d6b5a
#
_entry.id   d913129e2ace48b59345ac1b2e3d6b5a
#
_cell.length_a   1.000
_cell.length_b   1.000
_cell.length_c   1.000
_cell.angle_alpha   90.00
_cell.angle_beta   90.00
_cell.angle_gamma   90.00
#
_symmetry.space_group_name_H-M   'P 1'
#
loop_
_entity.id
_entity.type
_entity.pdbx_description
1 polymer ?
#
loop_
_entity_poly.entity_id
_entity_poly.type
_entity_poly.pdbx_seq_one_letter_code
_entity_poly.pdbx_strand_id
1 'polypeptide(L)'
;MTGDLLEVKLLTPREIAFRYSAGSGVEVISIATPFDLNDDEWHTVQIERNRKEARMNIDSISAGNPEDLYAYRPFIFTSNLTIGASVNYRDGFVGCLRGLQINGQIIDLVALARLQVYAVSVGCVGKCGSSPCLNNGTCIEMYSTFACDCTFTPFRGPICGTEIGTILEASNIIKYTFPTQGVTATEEETIRAQFATYSKQGIIMQIVSDKKDEKGRFQIFC
;
A
#
# COMPACT_ATOMS: atom_id res chain seq x y z
N MET A 1 -34.87 9.09 -9.54
CA MET A 1 -34.04 10.30 -9.72
C MET A 1 -33.90 10.50 -11.23
N THR A 2 -34.30 11.67 -11.74
CA THR A 2 -34.34 11.95 -13.20
C THR A 2 -33.12 12.81 -13.64
N GLY A 3 -32.16 13.03 -12.79
CA GLY A 3 -30.98 13.83 -13.08
C GLY A 3 -29.73 12.97 -13.37
N ASP A 4 -28.69 13.64 -13.87
CA ASP A 4 -27.38 13.04 -14.06
C ASP A 4 -26.73 12.73 -12.72
N LEU A 5 -26.05 11.61 -12.63
CA LEU A 5 -25.37 11.13 -11.45
C LEU A 5 -23.94 10.70 -11.80
N LEU A 6 -23.01 11.04 -10.95
CA LEU A 6 -21.69 10.44 -10.86
C LEU A 6 -21.35 10.30 -9.38
N GLU A 7 -21.19 9.07 -8.93
CA GLU A 7 -20.91 8.77 -7.53
C GLU A 7 -19.85 7.68 -7.42
N VAL A 8 -18.89 7.88 -6.53
CA VAL A 8 -17.93 6.85 -6.12
C VAL A 8 -18.15 6.59 -4.64
N LYS A 9 -18.35 5.33 -4.29
CA LYS A 9 -18.70 4.94 -2.92
C LYS A 9 -18.00 3.66 -2.51
N LEU A 10 -17.41 3.68 -1.33
CA LEU A 10 -16.97 2.48 -0.64
C LEU A 10 -18.21 1.80 -0.06
N LEU A 11 -18.53 0.60 -0.52
CA LEU A 11 -19.72 -0.15 -0.09
C LEU A 11 -19.45 -1.00 1.14
N THR A 12 -18.29 -1.63 1.17
CA THR A 12 -17.79 -2.47 2.27
C THR A 12 -16.27 -2.22 2.41
N PRO A 13 -15.60 -2.73 3.45
CA PRO A 13 -14.14 -2.66 3.53
C PRO A 13 -13.39 -3.21 2.31
N ARG A 14 -14.05 -4.06 1.51
CA ARG A 14 -13.45 -4.73 0.34
C ARG A 14 -14.17 -4.45 -0.97
N GLU A 15 -15.12 -3.53 -0.99
CA GLU A 15 -15.88 -3.26 -2.21
C GLU A 15 -16.07 -1.78 -2.43
N ILE A 16 -15.68 -1.29 -3.61
CA ILE A 16 -15.90 0.06 -4.08
C ILE A 16 -16.75 0.06 -5.32
N ALA A 17 -17.65 1.02 -5.46
CA ALA A 17 -18.53 1.13 -6.61
C ALA A 17 -18.47 2.52 -7.24
N PHE A 18 -18.52 2.54 -8.55
CA PHE A 18 -18.76 3.70 -9.39
C PHE A 18 -20.17 3.60 -9.96
N ARG A 19 -21.00 4.58 -9.65
CA ARG A 19 -22.37 4.68 -10.13
C ARG A 19 -22.53 5.93 -11.00
N TYR A 20 -23.10 5.75 -12.16
CA TYR A 20 -23.33 6.88 -13.04
C TYR A 20 -24.67 6.76 -13.77
N SER A 21 -25.22 7.89 -14.14
CA SER A 21 -26.46 7.99 -14.94
C SER A 21 -26.42 9.24 -15.78
N ALA A 22 -26.77 9.11 -17.04
CA ALA A 22 -27.00 10.22 -17.95
C ALA A 22 -28.53 10.47 -18.14
N GLY A 23 -29.35 10.21 -17.11
CA GLY A 23 -30.78 10.51 -17.10
C GLY A 23 -31.71 9.39 -17.62
N SER A 24 -31.16 8.29 -18.13
CA SER A 24 -31.93 7.18 -18.71
C SER A 24 -31.86 5.87 -17.92
N GLY A 25 -31.05 5.83 -16.87
CA GLY A 25 -30.86 4.67 -16.00
C GLY A 25 -29.58 4.84 -15.19
N VAL A 26 -29.38 4.02 -14.19
CA VAL A 26 -28.18 4.02 -13.36
C VAL A 26 -27.36 2.78 -13.70
N GLU A 27 -26.14 3.01 -14.19
CA GLU A 27 -25.13 1.99 -14.36
C GLU A 27 -24.26 1.89 -13.12
N VAL A 28 -23.80 0.69 -12.82
CA VAL A 28 -22.95 0.41 -11.66
C VAL A 28 -21.77 -0.47 -12.08
N ILE A 29 -20.59 -0.01 -11.78
CA ILE A 29 -19.36 -0.81 -11.84
C ILE A 29 -18.87 -0.99 -10.42
N SER A 30 -18.74 -2.21 -9.93
CA SER A 30 -18.14 -2.49 -8.63
C SER A 30 -16.89 -3.34 -8.75
N ILE A 31 -15.97 -3.15 -7.84
CA ILE A 31 -14.75 -3.95 -7.66
C ILE A 31 -14.73 -4.48 -6.24
N ALA A 32 -14.71 -5.81 -6.13
CA ALA A 32 -14.37 -6.50 -4.88
C ALA A 32 -12.86 -6.76 -4.85
N THR A 33 -12.19 -6.27 -3.83
CA THR A 33 -10.74 -6.44 -3.65
C THR A 33 -10.42 -7.64 -2.77
N PRO A 34 -9.29 -8.31 -2.97
CA PRO A 34 -8.83 -9.40 -2.10
C PRO A 34 -8.28 -8.90 -0.75
N PHE A 35 -8.13 -7.61 -0.58
CA PHE A 35 -7.62 -6.93 0.62
C PHE A 35 -8.62 -5.88 1.10
N ASP A 36 -8.45 -5.42 2.32
CA ASP A 36 -9.29 -4.37 2.89
C ASP A 36 -8.82 -3.00 2.35
N LEU A 37 -9.76 -2.14 1.97
CA LEU A 37 -9.53 -0.75 1.54
C LEU A 37 -9.57 0.24 2.71
N ASN A 38 -9.77 -0.24 3.92
CA ASN A 38 -9.71 0.51 5.16
C ASN A 38 -8.55 0.03 6.06
N ASP A 39 -7.43 -0.33 5.42
CA ASP A 39 -6.22 -0.89 6.01
C ASP A 39 -5.21 0.17 6.47
N ASP A 40 -5.59 1.44 6.46
CA ASP A 40 -4.76 2.60 6.79
C ASP A 40 -3.73 2.99 5.69
N GLU A 41 -3.78 2.33 4.53
CA GLU A 41 -2.90 2.62 3.39
C GLU A 41 -3.55 3.56 2.36
N TRP A 42 -2.75 4.00 1.40
CA TRP A 42 -3.24 4.85 0.31
C TRP A 42 -3.67 4.01 -0.88
N HIS A 43 -4.95 4.12 -1.24
CA HIS A 43 -5.50 3.51 -2.44
C HIS A 43 -5.73 4.55 -3.52
N THR A 44 -5.46 4.16 -4.77
CA THR A 44 -5.67 5.02 -5.94
C THR A 44 -6.87 4.55 -6.73
N VAL A 45 -7.87 5.42 -6.86
CA VAL A 45 -9.05 5.19 -7.70
C VAL A 45 -8.91 6.00 -8.98
N GLN A 46 -9.05 5.34 -10.12
CA GLN A 46 -9.12 5.98 -11.44
C GLN A 46 -10.41 5.57 -12.13
N ILE A 47 -11.13 6.55 -12.66
CA ILE A 47 -12.37 6.34 -13.38
C ILE A 47 -12.27 7.01 -14.74
N GLU A 48 -12.60 6.25 -15.75
CA GLU A 48 -12.64 6.72 -17.12
C GLU A 48 -14.02 6.41 -17.72
N ARG A 49 -14.61 7.39 -18.35
CA ARG A 49 -15.81 7.20 -19.15
C ARG A 49 -15.61 7.83 -20.51
N ASN A 50 -15.72 7.00 -21.54
CA ASN A 50 -15.65 7.43 -22.93
C ASN A 50 -16.94 7.03 -23.63
N ARG A 51 -17.83 8.02 -23.83
CA ARG A 51 -19.15 7.80 -24.42
C ARG A 51 -19.95 6.73 -23.66
N LYS A 52 -20.07 5.52 -24.23
CA LYS A 52 -20.81 4.41 -23.68
C LYS A 52 -19.97 3.47 -22.81
N GLU A 53 -18.68 3.56 -22.92
CA GLU A 53 -17.76 2.72 -22.17
C GLU A 53 -17.37 3.39 -20.86
N ALA A 54 -17.37 2.63 -19.78
CA ALA A 54 -16.89 3.09 -18.50
C ALA A 54 -15.99 2.05 -17.85
N ARG A 55 -14.93 2.53 -17.18
CA ARG A 55 -13.96 1.70 -16.48
C ARG A 55 -13.62 2.32 -15.14
N MET A 56 -13.43 1.49 -14.16
CA MET A 56 -12.89 1.85 -12.86
C MET A 56 -11.68 0.99 -12.56
N ASN A 57 -10.63 1.60 -12.04
CA ASN A 57 -9.46 0.92 -11.50
C ASN A 57 -9.32 1.30 -10.03
N ILE A 58 -8.97 0.35 -9.20
CA ILE A 58 -8.50 0.54 -7.83
C ILE A 58 -7.14 -0.13 -7.71
N ASP A 59 -6.09 0.67 -7.49
CA ASP A 59 -4.70 0.23 -7.50
C ASP A 59 -4.37 -0.56 -8.79
N SER A 60 -4.17 -1.88 -8.69
CA SER A 60 -3.89 -2.75 -9.83
C SER A 60 -5.11 -3.52 -10.36
N ILE A 61 -6.30 -3.34 -9.76
CA ILE A 61 -7.52 -4.08 -10.10
C ILE A 61 -8.41 -3.23 -10.97
N SER A 62 -8.93 -3.80 -12.05
CA SER A 62 -9.78 -3.11 -13.03
C SER A 62 -11.11 -3.80 -13.21
N ALA A 63 -12.17 -3.01 -13.35
CA ALA A 63 -13.47 -3.45 -13.84
C ALA A 63 -14.06 -2.40 -14.78
N GLY A 64 -14.92 -2.83 -15.67
CA GLY A 64 -15.58 -1.90 -16.59
C GLY A 64 -16.75 -2.52 -17.32
N ASN A 65 -17.63 -1.67 -17.83
CA ASN A 65 -18.66 -2.04 -18.74
C ASN A 65 -18.21 -1.70 -20.16
N PRO A 66 -18.12 -2.68 -21.06
CA PRO A 66 -17.66 -2.45 -22.43
C PRO A 66 -18.65 -1.60 -23.24
N GLU A 67 -19.93 -1.62 -22.87
CA GLU A 67 -20.94 -0.83 -23.52
C GLU A 67 -22.08 -0.50 -22.53
N ASP A 68 -22.43 0.79 -22.43
CA ASP A 68 -23.57 1.26 -21.68
C ASP A 68 -24.87 0.84 -22.40
N LEU A 69 -25.80 0.24 -21.69
CA LEU A 69 -27.09 -0.21 -22.21
C LEU A 69 -27.99 0.95 -22.64
N TYR A 70 -27.72 2.16 -22.16
CA TYR A 70 -28.52 3.35 -22.40
C TYR A 70 -27.97 4.23 -23.52
N ALA A 71 -28.79 5.10 -24.05
CA ALA A 71 -28.38 6.02 -25.09
C ALA A 71 -27.31 7.00 -24.55
N TYR A 72 -26.22 7.14 -25.30
CA TYR A 72 -25.16 8.08 -24.96
C TYR A 72 -25.64 9.52 -25.04
N ARG A 73 -25.38 10.29 -23.96
CA ARG A 73 -25.33 11.74 -24.01
C ARG A 73 -24.26 12.27 -23.04
N PRO A 74 -23.77 13.49 -23.24
CA PRO A 74 -22.90 14.14 -22.26
C PRO A 74 -23.61 14.31 -20.91
N PHE A 75 -22.84 14.27 -19.82
CA PHE A 75 -23.33 14.67 -18.50
C PHE A 75 -23.60 16.17 -18.46
N ILE A 76 -24.69 16.52 -17.80
CA ILE A 76 -25.05 17.92 -17.50
C ILE A 76 -25.19 18.02 -15.98
N PHE A 77 -24.10 18.40 -15.31
CA PHE A 77 -24.14 18.60 -13.88
C PHE A 77 -24.64 20.00 -13.54
N THR A 78 -25.73 20.05 -12.82
CA THR A 78 -26.35 21.31 -12.34
C THR A 78 -26.20 21.50 -10.83
N SER A 79 -25.63 20.50 -10.14
CA SER A 79 -25.38 20.54 -8.70
C SER A 79 -23.86 20.68 -8.41
N ASN A 80 -23.55 21.05 -7.17
CA ASN A 80 -22.18 21.10 -6.70
C ASN A 80 -21.58 19.69 -6.54
N LEU A 81 -20.26 19.59 -6.68
CA LEU A 81 -19.51 18.42 -6.24
C LEU A 81 -19.58 18.33 -4.70
N THR A 82 -19.97 17.17 -4.18
CA THR A 82 -19.89 16.86 -2.76
C THR A 82 -18.79 15.84 -2.50
N ILE A 83 -18.02 16.03 -1.43
CA ILE A 83 -16.90 15.17 -1.05
C ILE A 83 -17.07 14.80 0.42
N GLY A 84 -16.89 13.53 0.73
CA GLY A 84 -16.94 13.01 2.10
C GLY A 84 -18.31 12.51 2.55
N ALA A 85 -19.40 13.02 2.00
CA ALA A 85 -20.75 12.52 2.29
C ALA A 85 -21.71 12.84 1.14
N SER A 86 -22.88 12.22 1.15
CA SER A 86 -23.97 12.60 0.26
C SER A 86 -24.55 13.97 0.65
N VAL A 87 -25.33 14.59 -0.24
CA VAL A 87 -25.99 15.87 -0.02
C VAL A 87 -26.87 15.91 1.24
N ASN A 88 -27.31 14.76 1.73
CA ASN A 88 -28.11 14.61 2.94
C ASN A 88 -27.29 14.23 4.18
N TYR A 89 -25.96 14.40 4.12
CA TYR A 89 -25.00 14.06 5.19
C TYR A 89 -25.05 12.58 5.61
N ARG A 90 -25.42 11.71 4.67
CA ARG A 90 -25.39 10.25 4.86
C ARG A 90 -24.18 9.65 4.18
N ASP A 91 -23.88 8.41 4.55
CA ASP A 91 -22.79 7.64 3.94
C ASP A 91 -21.44 8.38 4.06
N GLY A 92 -21.17 8.89 5.24
CA GLY A 92 -19.96 9.70 5.51
C GLY A 92 -18.69 8.89 5.34
N PHE A 93 -17.73 9.43 4.59
CA PHE A 93 -16.37 8.92 4.49
C PHE A 93 -15.52 9.53 5.60
N VAL A 94 -14.83 8.68 6.34
CA VAL A 94 -13.83 9.10 7.33
C VAL A 94 -12.47 8.65 6.84
N GLY A 95 -11.61 9.59 6.55
CA GLY A 95 -10.29 9.30 5.97
C GLY A 95 -9.65 10.55 5.39
N CYS A 96 -8.57 10.37 4.67
CA CYS A 96 -7.90 11.45 3.97
C CYS A 96 -8.04 11.29 2.45
N LEU A 97 -8.27 12.38 1.76
CA LEU A 97 -8.38 12.42 0.30
C LEU A 97 -7.31 13.37 -0.24
N ARG A 98 -6.58 12.92 -1.26
CA ARG A 98 -5.57 13.74 -1.97
C ARG A 98 -5.60 13.46 -3.46
N GLY A 99 -5.05 14.41 -4.23
CA GLY A 99 -4.85 14.23 -5.66
C GLY A 99 -6.13 14.11 -6.47
N LEU A 100 -7.26 14.69 -6.01
CA LEU A 100 -8.50 14.68 -6.76
C LEU A 100 -8.35 15.46 -8.07
N GLN A 101 -8.62 14.78 -9.17
CA GLN A 101 -8.58 15.34 -10.51
C GLN A 101 -9.86 14.99 -11.26
N ILE A 102 -10.43 15.96 -11.95
CA ILE A 102 -11.63 15.79 -12.77
C ILE A 102 -11.35 16.39 -14.15
N ASN A 103 -11.47 15.58 -15.19
CA ASN A 103 -11.20 15.98 -16.58
C ASN A 103 -9.85 16.71 -16.78
N GLY A 104 -8.81 16.20 -16.12
CA GLY A 104 -7.47 16.80 -16.18
C GLY A 104 -7.26 18.02 -15.27
N GLN A 105 -8.31 18.54 -14.63
CA GLN A 105 -8.21 19.66 -13.72
C GLN A 105 -8.03 19.19 -12.28
N ILE A 106 -6.97 19.63 -11.62
CA ILE A 106 -6.72 19.37 -10.20
C ILE A 106 -7.66 20.22 -9.35
N ILE A 107 -8.35 19.57 -8.41
CA ILE A 107 -9.21 20.25 -7.44
C ILE A 107 -8.37 20.56 -6.20
N ASP A 108 -8.28 21.84 -5.85
CA ASP A 108 -7.58 22.29 -4.63
C ASP A 108 -8.40 21.96 -3.37
N LEU A 109 -8.19 20.75 -2.86
CA LEU A 109 -8.86 20.28 -1.63
C LEU A 109 -8.48 21.10 -0.40
N VAL A 110 -7.27 21.69 -0.37
CA VAL A 110 -6.82 22.55 0.74
C VAL A 110 -7.60 23.85 0.76
N ALA A 111 -7.78 24.49 -0.40
CA ALA A 111 -8.61 25.68 -0.49
C ALA A 111 -10.07 25.42 -0.09
N LEU A 112 -10.64 24.29 -0.55
CA LEU A 112 -11.99 23.88 -0.19
C LEU A 112 -12.12 23.58 1.32
N ALA A 113 -11.14 22.88 1.91
CA ALA A 113 -11.15 22.57 3.35
C ALA A 113 -11.10 23.83 4.22
N ARG A 114 -10.38 24.87 3.82
CA ARG A 114 -10.32 26.15 4.54
C ARG A 114 -11.66 26.89 4.61
N LEU A 115 -12.57 26.60 3.69
CA LEU A 115 -13.91 27.20 3.65
C LEU A 115 -14.91 26.45 4.57
N GLN A 116 -14.53 25.31 5.12
CA GLN A 116 -15.40 24.50 5.97
C GLN A 116 -15.13 24.80 7.46
N VAL A 117 -16.19 24.74 8.26
CA VAL A 117 -16.11 25.11 9.68
C VAL A 117 -16.04 23.87 10.60
N TYR A 118 -16.56 22.71 10.15
CA TYR A 118 -16.68 21.51 10.98
C TYR A 118 -16.21 20.26 10.28
N ALA A 119 -15.51 19.40 11.03
CA ALA A 119 -15.15 18.03 10.66
C ALA A 119 -14.31 17.87 9.37
N VAL A 120 -13.75 18.97 8.85
CA VAL A 120 -12.82 18.96 7.72
C VAL A 120 -11.55 19.69 8.13
N SER A 121 -10.41 19.01 8.00
CA SER A 121 -9.10 19.56 8.34
C SER A 121 -8.26 19.74 7.08
N VAL A 122 -7.41 20.74 7.09
CA VAL A 122 -6.47 21.01 6.02
C VAL A 122 -5.35 19.97 6.04
N GLY A 123 -5.15 19.30 4.91
CA GLY A 123 -4.06 18.36 4.68
C GLY A 123 -4.28 16.99 5.33
N CYS A 124 -3.59 16.02 4.80
CA CYS A 124 -3.46 14.71 5.41
C CYS A 124 -2.23 14.76 6.31
N VAL A 125 -2.44 14.93 7.61
CA VAL A 125 -1.33 15.12 8.55
C VAL A 125 -0.50 13.86 8.61
N GLY A 126 0.67 13.93 8.00
CA GLY A 126 1.65 12.87 8.00
C GLY A 126 2.26 12.65 9.38
N LYS A 127 2.45 11.39 9.77
CA LYS A 127 3.11 11.01 11.02
C LYS A 127 4.62 10.94 10.87
N CYS A 128 5.13 10.82 9.63
CA CYS A 128 6.55 10.81 9.32
C CYS A 128 7.24 12.17 9.44
N GLY A 129 6.48 13.26 9.46
CA GLY A 129 7.02 14.62 9.57
C GLY A 129 7.85 14.88 10.84
N SER A 130 7.64 14.11 11.92
CA SER A 130 8.42 14.15 13.15
C SER A 130 9.68 13.26 13.11
N SER A 131 9.98 12.61 11.98
CA SER A 131 11.10 11.66 11.82
C SER A 131 11.11 10.59 12.92
N PRO A 132 10.05 9.81 13.08
CA PRO A 132 9.90 8.90 14.21
C PRO A 132 10.78 7.65 14.12
N CYS A 133 11.28 7.31 12.92
CA CYS A 133 12.14 6.14 12.72
C CYS A 133 13.59 6.48 13.05
N LEU A 134 14.17 5.69 13.93
CA LEU A 134 15.54 5.84 14.39
C LEU A 134 16.54 5.17 13.43
N ASN A 135 17.82 5.46 13.61
CA ASN A 135 18.94 4.74 12.98
C ASN A 135 18.79 4.56 11.46
N ASN A 136 18.36 5.60 10.76
CA ASN A 136 18.14 5.61 9.32
C ASN A 136 17.05 4.63 8.82
N GLY A 137 16.13 4.21 9.67
CA GLY A 137 14.93 3.52 9.22
C GLY A 137 14.07 4.40 8.32
N THR A 138 13.50 3.83 7.28
CA THR A 138 12.62 4.55 6.36
C THR A 138 11.21 4.62 6.95
N CYS A 139 10.68 5.84 7.08
CA CYS A 139 9.32 6.02 7.57
C CYS A 139 8.32 5.84 6.43
N ILE A 140 7.33 4.99 6.65
CA ILE A 140 6.20 4.75 5.75
C ILE A 140 4.97 5.43 6.34
N GLU A 141 4.40 6.34 5.55
CA GLU A 141 3.25 7.14 5.95
C GLU A 141 1.97 6.31 5.85
N MET A 142 1.20 6.26 6.95
CA MET A 142 -0.15 5.69 7.00
C MET A 142 -1.17 6.76 7.36
N TYR A 143 -2.46 6.49 7.28
CA TYR A 143 -3.48 7.48 7.58
C TYR A 143 -3.49 7.87 9.07
N SER A 144 -3.55 6.90 9.97
CA SER A 144 -3.65 7.15 11.41
C SER A 144 -2.32 7.07 12.15
N THR A 145 -1.31 6.40 11.56
CA THR A 145 -0.03 6.07 12.19
C THR A 145 1.12 6.14 11.19
N PHE A 146 2.22 5.52 11.52
CA PHE A 146 3.38 5.29 10.66
C PHE A 146 3.93 3.89 10.87
N ALA A 147 4.67 3.38 9.92
CA ALA A 147 5.51 2.20 10.06
C ALA A 147 6.96 2.56 9.76
N CYS A 148 7.89 1.89 10.40
CA CYS A 148 9.30 2.04 10.08
C CYS A 148 9.82 0.80 9.36
N ASP A 149 10.34 0.99 8.15
CA ASP A 149 11.12 -0.03 7.47
C ASP A 149 12.57 0.05 7.94
N CYS A 150 12.98 -0.98 8.68
CA CYS A 150 14.34 -1.11 9.20
C CYS A 150 15.23 -1.95 8.26
N THR A 151 14.74 -2.33 7.09
CA THR A 151 15.49 -3.09 6.09
C THR A 151 16.77 -2.34 5.74
N PHE A 152 17.89 -3.04 5.67
CA PHE A 152 19.23 -2.47 5.47
C PHE A 152 19.78 -1.61 6.63
N THR A 153 19.16 -1.69 7.81
CA THR A 153 19.77 -1.15 9.04
C THR A 153 20.17 -2.29 9.98
N PRO A 154 21.15 -2.10 10.87
CA PRO A 154 21.47 -3.09 11.89
C PRO A 154 20.51 -3.02 13.08
N PHE A 155 19.25 -2.60 12.84
CA PHE A 155 18.25 -2.38 13.88
C PHE A 155 16.93 -3.04 13.53
N ARG A 156 16.09 -3.25 14.53
CA ARG A 156 14.72 -3.78 14.42
C ARG A 156 13.77 -3.09 15.41
N GLY A 157 12.53 -3.51 15.37
CA GLY A 157 11.46 -3.01 16.24
C GLY A 157 10.64 -1.92 15.59
N PRO A 158 9.57 -1.46 16.22
CA PRO A 158 8.58 -0.57 15.62
C PRO A 158 9.15 0.75 15.09
N ILE A 159 10.27 1.20 15.66
CA ILE A 159 10.93 2.46 15.28
C ILE A 159 12.42 2.26 14.96
N CYS A 160 12.86 1.04 14.65
CA CYS A 160 14.27 0.70 14.39
C CYS A 160 15.20 1.06 15.57
N GLY A 161 14.72 0.88 16.80
CA GLY A 161 15.45 1.28 18.02
C GLY A 161 16.26 0.16 18.66
N THR A 162 16.05 -1.11 18.27
CA THR A 162 16.71 -2.27 18.89
C THR A 162 17.82 -2.77 18.00
N GLU A 163 19.07 -2.67 18.45
CA GLU A 163 20.23 -3.17 17.72
C GLU A 163 20.22 -4.69 17.62
N ILE A 164 20.60 -5.20 16.44
CA ILE A 164 20.73 -6.64 16.14
C ILE A 164 22.13 -7.01 15.64
N GLY A 165 23.02 -6.05 15.60
CA GLY A 165 24.42 -6.28 15.25
C GLY A 165 25.18 -7.03 16.36
N THR A 166 26.32 -7.60 16.01
CA THR A 166 27.22 -8.25 16.96
C THR A 166 28.68 -7.98 16.59
N ILE A 167 29.54 -7.99 17.58
CA ILE A 167 31.00 -7.93 17.40
C ILE A 167 31.53 -9.36 17.54
N LEU A 168 32.33 -9.77 16.57
CA LEU A 168 33.04 -11.04 16.58
C LEU A 168 34.54 -10.75 16.86
N GLU A 169 35.06 -11.28 17.94
CA GLU A 169 36.45 -11.26 18.25
C GLU A 169 37.18 -12.52 17.73
N ALA A 170 38.46 -12.47 17.61
CA ALA A 170 39.26 -13.54 17.00
C ALA A 170 38.91 -14.93 17.54
N SER A 171 38.71 -15.88 16.63
CA SER A 171 38.41 -17.30 16.90
C SER A 171 37.03 -17.58 17.50
N ASN A 172 36.15 -16.59 17.57
CA ASN A 172 34.75 -16.84 17.98
C ASN A 172 33.83 -17.07 16.78
N ILE A 173 32.83 -17.91 16.99
CA ILE A 173 31.81 -18.22 16.00
C ILE A 173 30.41 -18.11 16.61
N ILE A 174 29.45 -17.64 15.80
CA ILE A 174 28.03 -17.75 16.09
C ILE A 174 27.49 -18.89 15.22
N LYS A 175 26.84 -19.86 15.86
CA LYS A 175 26.15 -20.93 15.13
C LYS A 175 24.67 -20.67 15.11
N TYR A 176 24.08 -20.67 13.91
CA TYR A 176 22.65 -20.59 13.72
C TYR A 176 22.17 -21.92 13.16
N THR A 177 21.19 -22.53 13.81
CA THR A 177 20.57 -23.76 13.33
C THR A 177 19.25 -23.41 12.64
N PHE A 178 19.16 -23.74 11.37
CA PHE A 178 17.90 -23.57 10.65
C PHE A 178 16.83 -24.47 11.27
N PRO A 179 15.58 -23.97 11.45
CA PRO A 179 14.50 -24.80 11.96
C PRO A 179 14.27 -25.98 11.02
N THR A 180 14.22 -27.20 11.56
CA THR A 180 14.12 -28.46 10.80
C THR A 180 12.81 -28.64 10.05
N GLN A 181 11.80 -27.82 10.32
CA GLN A 181 10.56 -27.81 9.56
C GLN A 181 10.71 -26.86 8.36
N GLY A 182 10.99 -27.43 7.19
CA GLY A 182 10.92 -26.71 5.93
C GLY A 182 12.24 -26.31 5.27
N VAL A 183 13.38 -26.84 5.70
CA VAL A 183 14.60 -26.73 4.87
C VAL A 183 14.46 -27.66 3.69
N THR A 184 13.88 -27.13 2.66
CA THR A 184 13.83 -27.71 1.33
C THR A 184 15.07 -27.28 0.54
N ALA A 185 15.43 -28.01 -0.47
CA ALA A 185 16.38 -27.56 -1.46
C ALA A 185 15.91 -26.19 -2.00
N THR A 186 16.77 -25.20 -1.96
CA THR A 186 16.51 -23.89 -2.54
C THR A 186 17.16 -23.85 -3.93
N GLU A 187 16.47 -23.21 -4.87
CA GLU A 187 16.98 -23.04 -6.25
C GLU A 187 17.60 -21.64 -6.43
N GLU A 188 17.17 -20.68 -5.59
CA GLU A 188 17.69 -19.32 -5.60
C GLU A 188 17.89 -18.84 -4.16
N GLU A 189 19.04 -18.24 -3.86
CA GLU A 189 19.38 -17.66 -2.57
C GLU A 189 19.79 -16.21 -2.72
N THR A 190 19.26 -15.36 -1.86
CA THR A 190 19.71 -13.98 -1.71
C THR A 190 20.26 -13.77 -0.32
N ILE A 191 21.53 -13.42 -0.20
CA ILE A 191 22.20 -13.15 1.07
C ILE A 191 22.63 -11.69 1.08
N ARG A 192 22.26 -10.98 2.15
CA ARG A 192 22.65 -9.59 2.38
C ARG A 192 23.23 -9.44 3.77
N ALA A 193 24.40 -8.84 3.88
CA ALA A 193 25.05 -8.55 5.14
C ALA A 193 25.80 -7.23 5.06
N GLN A 194 25.88 -6.52 6.17
CA GLN A 194 26.74 -5.35 6.33
C GLN A 194 27.81 -5.70 7.36
N PHE A 195 29.03 -5.34 7.10
CA PHE A 195 30.14 -5.56 8.03
C PHE A 195 31.15 -4.41 7.97
N ALA A 196 31.86 -4.24 9.07
CA ALA A 196 33.02 -3.35 9.17
C ALA A 196 34.18 -4.13 9.82
N THR A 197 35.39 -4.04 9.28
CA THR A 197 36.52 -4.79 9.79
C THR A 197 37.84 -4.10 9.47
N TYR A 198 38.85 -4.36 10.32
CA TYR A 198 40.26 -4.08 10.04
C TYR A 198 41.02 -5.34 9.62
N SER A 199 40.39 -6.52 9.68
CA SER A 199 41.05 -7.78 9.29
C SER A 199 41.28 -7.82 7.78
N LYS A 200 42.49 -8.31 7.39
CA LYS A 200 42.85 -8.43 5.97
C LYS A 200 42.19 -9.64 5.31
N GLN A 201 41.74 -10.62 6.11
CA GLN A 201 41.09 -11.85 5.64
C GLN A 201 40.24 -12.44 6.76
N GLY A 202 39.19 -13.18 6.41
CA GLY A 202 38.33 -13.85 7.37
C GLY A 202 37.07 -14.42 6.69
N ILE A 203 36.47 -15.39 7.32
CA ILE A 203 35.17 -15.92 6.90
C ILE A 203 34.09 -15.07 7.56
N ILE A 204 33.28 -14.40 6.73
CA ILE A 204 32.14 -13.60 7.21
C ILE A 204 30.96 -14.53 7.53
N MET A 205 30.71 -15.50 6.69
CA MET A 205 29.61 -16.46 6.82
C MET A 205 29.95 -17.75 6.06
N GLN A 206 29.55 -18.87 6.61
CA GLN A 206 29.72 -20.16 5.94
C GLN A 206 28.50 -21.04 6.25
N ILE A 207 27.95 -21.67 5.21
CA ILE A 207 26.93 -22.69 5.33
C ILE A 207 27.52 -23.97 4.73
N VAL A 208 27.55 -25.02 5.50
CA VAL A 208 28.06 -26.32 5.06
C VAL A 208 26.94 -27.35 5.19
N SER A 209 26.66 -28.05 4.10
CA SER A 209 25.73 -29.17 4.09
C SER A 209 26.44 -30.46 4.53
N ASP A 210 25.94 -31.07 5.59
CA ASP A 210 26.41 -32.40 6.02
C ASP A 210 25.89 -33.47 5.05
N LYS A 211 26.61 -33.69 3.93
CA LYS A 211 26.38 -34.88 3.13
C LYS A 211 27.12 -36.06 3.77
N LYS A 212 26.37 -37.03 4.23
CA LYS A 212 26.95 -38.36 4.53
C LYS A 212 27.18 -39.07 3.20
N ASP A 213 28.38 -39.63 3.02
CA ASP A 213 28.62 -40.56 1.93
C ASP A 213 27.72 -41.81 2.08
N GLU A 214 27.62 -42.64 1.06
CA GLU A 214 26.85 -43.90 1.09
C GLU A 214 27.28 -44.84 2.25
N LYS A 215 28.39 -44.56 2.92
CA LYS A 215 28.93 -45.26 4.09
C LYS A 215 28.76 -44.51 5.40
N GLY A 216 27.99 -43.39 5.40
CA GLY A 216 27.67 -42.61 6.63
C GLY A 216 28.80 -41.74 7.14
N ARG A 217 29.85 -41.44 6.34
CA ARG A 217 30.98 -40.59 6.72
C ARG A 217 30.76 -39.17 6.21
N PHE A 218 31.13 -38.17 7.04
CA PHE A 218 31.07 -36.76 6.67
C PHE A 218 32.18 -36.44 5.62
N GLN A 219 31.79 -35.91 4.46
CA GLN A 219 32.74 -35.30 3.52
C GLN A 219 32.73 -33.78 3.71
N ILE A 220 33.86 -33.23 4.16
CA ILE A 220 34.11 -31.80 4.18
C ILE A 220 34.75 -31.47 2.83
N PHE A 221 34.06 -30.70 2.00
CA PHE A 221 34.69 -30.12 0.81
C PHE A 221 35.33 -28.77 1.25
N CYS A 222 36.69 -28.76 1.15
CA CYS A 222 37.49 -27.53 1.26
C CYS A 222 37.52 -26.81 -0.07
#